data_751a2a3cb0aa6e324573df855196cca5
#
_entry.id   751a2a3cb0aa6e324573df855196cca5
#
_cell.length_a   1.000
_cell.length_b   1.000
_cell.length_c   1.000
_cell.angle_alpha   90.00
_cell.angle_beta   90.00
_cell.angle_gamma   90.00
#
_symmetry.space_group_name_H-M   'P 1'
#
loop_
_entity.id
_entity.type
_entity.pdbx_description
1 polymer ?
#
loop_
_entity_poly.entity_id
_entity_poly.type
_entity_poly.pdbx_seq_one_letter_code
_entity_poly.pdbx_strand_id
1 'polypeptide(L)'
;MPLHLLKLAVGIEDIDDLRRIRAARLVERGGNWVYTRNHPRRAAEVLDGGSIYWIVRGQIRVRQRVTGFRRERDDNGRRYCLIEVDERLIPTLARPWRPFQGWRYLLPEDAPLDRSGDDEPSSDRLVAELRALGLL
;
A
#
# COMPACT_ATOMS: atom_id res chain seq x y z
N MET A 1 13.14 -13.36 4.56
CA MET A 1 11.96 -12.50 4.76
C MET A 1 11.92 -11.41 3.70
N PRO A 2 10.77 -11.11 3.12
CA PRO A 2 10.72 -10.15 2.02
C PRO A 2 10.93 -8.72 2.51
N LEU A 3 11.59 -7.93 1.68
CA LEU A 3 11.65 -6.49 1.85
C LEU A 3 10.35 -5.89 1.30
N HIS A 4 9.85 -4.86 1.95
CA HIS A 4 8.62 -4.19 1.55
C HIS A 4 8.87 -2.74 1.14
N LEU A 5 7.86 -2.12 0.56
CA LEU A 5 7.81 -0.69 0.28
C LEU A 5 6.76 -0.03 1.17
N LEU A 6 6.96 1.25 1.41
CA LEU A 6 6.08 2.07 2.22
C LEU A 6 5.78 3.35 1.47
N LYS A 7 4.51 3.74 1.38
CA LYS A 7 4.11 4.93 0.64
C LYS A 7 2.89 5.57 1.28
N LEU A 8 2.84 6.90 1.23
CA LEU A 8 1.68 7.66 1.68
C LEU A 8 0.55 7.57 0.65
N ALA A 9 -0.65 7.24 1.10
CA ALA A 9 -1.86 7.31 0.29
C ALA A 9 -2.38 8.75 0.32
N VAL A 10 -1.89 9.58 -0.59
CA VAL A 10 -2.20 11.01 -0.63
C VAL A 10 -3.68 11.23 -0.91
N GLY A 11 -4.34 12.04 -0.09
CA GLY A 11 -5.75 12.39 -0.26
C GLY A 11 -6.73 11.28 0.12
N ILE A 12 -6.24 10.18 0.68
CA ILE A 12 -7.05 9.04 1.10
C ILE A 12 -7.36 9.17 2.58
N GLU A 13 -8.62 9.06 2.95
CA GLU A 13 -9.06 9.20 4.33
C GLU A 13 -9.24 7.87 5.06
N ASP A 14 -9.57 6.80 4.33
CA ASP A 14 -9.78 5.47 4.90
C ASP A 14 -9.51 4.37 3.88
N ILE A 15 -9.63 3.12 4.32
CA ILE A 15 -9.39 1.95 3.46
C ILE A 15 -10.43 1.85 2.33
N ASP A 16 -11.67 2.21 2.60
CA ASP A 16 -12.73 2.15 1.58
C ASP A 16 -12.48 3.17 0.48
N ASP A 17 -11.98 4.34 0.83
CA ASP A 17 -11.56 5.36 -0.12
C ASP A 17 -10.45 4.83 -1.02
N LEU A 18 -9.45 4.19 -0.44
CA LEU A 18 -8.35 3.58 -1.18
C LEU A 18 -8.86 2.47 -2.11
N ARG A 19 -9.75 1.61 -1.63
CA ARG A 19 -10.38 0.56 -2.44
C ARG A 19 -11.08 1.13 -3.66
N ARG A 20 -11.88 2.16 -3.47
CA ARG A 20 -12.63 2.80 -4.53
C ARG A 20 -11.71 3.39 -5.59
N ILE A 21 -10.67 4.11 -5.17
CA ILE A 21 -9.73 4.76 -6.09
C ILE A 21 -8.90 3.73 -6.84
N ARG A 22 -8.44 2.67 -6.16
CA ARG A 22 -7.67 1.61 -6.81
C ARG A 22 -8.53 0.83 -7.81
N ALA A 23 -9.78 0.55 -7.48
CA ALA A 23 -10.71 -0.11 -8.41
C ALA A 23 -10.99 0.75 -9.64
N ALA A 24 -11.21 2.05 -9.47
CA ALA A 24 -11.42 2.97 -10.57
C ALA A 24 -10.20 3.02 -11.50
N ARG A 25 -9.01 3.06 -10.96
CA ARG A 25 -7.77 3.06 -11.75
C ARG A 25 -7.56 1.76 -12.50
N LEU A 26 -7.92 0.63 -11.91
CA LEU A 26 -7.85 -0.66 -12.58
C LEU A 26 -8.73 -0.67 -13.85
N VAL A 27 -9.95 -0.16 -13.74
CA VAL A 27 -10.87 -0.06 -14.89
C VAL A 27 -10.34 0.91 -15.95
N GLU A 28 -9.88 2.09 -15.55
CA GLU A 28 -9.39 3.12 -16.47
C GLU A 28 -8.13 2.71 -17.24
N ARG A 29 -7.23 1.98 -16.58
CA ARG A 29 -5.89 1.71 -17.09
C ARG A 29 -5.71 0.29 -17.60
N GLY A 30 -6.65 -0.60 -17.34
CA GLY A 30 -6.54 -2.01 -17.67
C GLY A 30 -5.48 -2.76 -16.87
N GLY A 31 -4.99 -2.17 -15.78
CA GLY A 31 -3.98 -2.76 -14.92
C GLY A 31 -3.90 -2.03 -13.59
N ASN A 32 -3.25 -2.65 -12.63
CA ASN A 32 -3.14 -2.10 -11.28
C ASN A 32 -1.68 -1.79 -10.96
N TRP A 33 -1.32 -0.51 -11.00
CA TRP A 33 0.04 -0.06 -10.72
C TRP A 33 0.04 1.26 -9.96
N VAL A 34 1.18 1.51 -9.31
CA VAL A 34 1.46 2.74 -8.58
C VAL A 34 2.60 3.47 -9.28
N TYR A 35 2.35 4.72 -9.65
CA TYR A 35 3.38 5.55 -10.26
C TYR A 35 4.36 6.06 -9.20
N THR A 36 5.66 5.98 -9.50
CA THR A 36 6.70 6.60 -8.70
C THR A 36 7.86 7.05 -9.58
N ARG A 37 8.60 8.03 -9.12
CA ARG A 37 9.75 8.55 -9.87
C ARG A 37 10.92 7.57 -9.87
N ASN A 38 11.22 6.99 -8.73
CA ASN A 38 12.43 6.19 -8.55
C ASN A 38 12.14 4.69 -8.57
N HIS A 39 12.97 3.96 -9.30
CA HIS A 39 12.93 2.50 -9.29
C HIS A 39 13.74 1.98 -8.10
N PRO A 40 13.20 1.06 -7.29
CA PRO A 40 13.93 0.49 -6.16
C PRO A 40 15.14 -0.32 -6.63
N ARG A 41 16.30 -0.07 -6.05
CA ARG A 41 17.51 -0.87 -6.33
C ARG A 41 17.36 -2.31 -5.85
N ARG A 42 16.61 -2.50 -4.76
CA ARG A 42 16.37 -3.82 -4.16
C ARG A 42 15.05 -4.41 -4.63
N ALA A 43 14.67 -4.15 -5.88
CA ALA A 43 13.42 -4.62 -6.46
C ALA A 43 13.26 -6.15 -6.38
N ALA A 44 14.34 -6.89 -6.61
CA ALA A 44 14.30 -8.36 -6.55
C ALA A 44 13.91 -8.86 -5.16
N GLU A 45 14.36 -8.20 -4.10
CA GLU A 45 14.01 -8.58 -2.73
C GLU A 45 12.54 -8.26 -2.43
N VAL A 46 12.01 -7.18 -3.00
CA VAL A 46 10.59 -6.84 -2.86
C VAL A 46 9.73 -7.83 -3.63
N LEU A 47 10.15 -8.24 -4.81
CA LEU A 47 9.42 -9.23 -5.62
C LEU A 47 9.36 -10.61 -5.00
N ASP A 48 10.23 -10.89 -4.04
CA ASP A 48 10.27 -12.18 -3.33
C ASP A 48 9.25 -12.22 -2.18
N GLY A 49 8.01 -11.84 -2.47
CA GLY A 49 6.89 -11.88 -1.53
C GLY A 49 6.60 -10.58 -0.82
N GLY A 50 7.25 -9.48 -1.22
CA GLY A 50 7.04 -8.18 -0.61
C GLY A 50 5.75 -7.49 -1.04
N SER A 51 5.36 -6.50 -0.27
CA SER A 51 4.17 -5.70 -0.50
C SER A 51 4.49 -4.21 -0.40
N ILE A 52 3.62 -3.40 -0.97
CA ILE A 52 3.59 -1.97 -0.66
C ILE A 52 2.61 -1.76 0.49
N TYR A 53 3.08 -1.11 1.55
CA TYR A 53 2.27 -0.76 2.71
C TYR A 53 1.84 0.69 2.57
N TRP A 54 0.56 0.94 2.76
CA TRP A 54 -0.01 2.27 2.59
C TRP A 54 -0.21 2.96 3.93
N ILE A 55 0.27 4.20 4.01
CA ILE A 55 0.00 5.08 5.16
C ILE A 55 -1.28 5.83 4.86
N VAL A 56 -2.28 5.63 5.71
CA VAL A 56 -3.57 6.30 5.64
C VAL A 56 -3.78 7.06 6.94
N ARG A 57 -3.84 8.39 6.84
CA ARG A 57 -4.04 9.28 8.00
C ARG A 57 -3.05 9.02 9.14
N GLY A 58 -1.78 8.97 8.79
CA GLY A 58 -0.71 8.82 9.79
C GLY A 58 -0.50 7.43 10.32
N GLN A 59 -1.11 6.42 9.71
CA GLN A 59 -0.95 5.03 10.13
C GLN A 59 -0.83 4.10 8.94
N ILE A 60 0.06 3.13 9.03
CA ILE A 60 0.04 1.98 8.11
C ILE A 60 -1.23 1.20 8.43
N ARG A 61 -2.04 0.90 7.40
CA ARG A 61 -3.34 0.24 7.60
C ARG A 61 -3.65 -0.86 6.61
N VAL A 62 -2.94 -0.90 5.49
CA VAL A 62 -3.28 -1.81 4.39
C VAL A 62 -2.05 -2.05 3.54
N ARG A 63 -1.94 -3.24 2.95
CA ARG A 63 -0.89 -3.56 2.01
C ARG A 63 -1.44 -4.16 0.72
N GLN A 64 -0.66 -4.05 -0.35
CA GLN A 64 -0.90 -4.75 -1.61
C GLN A 64 0.37 -5.48 -2.01
N ARG A 65 0.24 -6.71 -2.46
CA ARG A 65 1.38 -7.47 -2.91
C ARG A 65 1.97 -6.85 -4.18
N VAL A 66 3.29 -6.68 -4.21
CA VAL A 66 4.00 -6.20 -5.39
C VAL A 66 4.22 -7.37 -6.33
N THR A 67 3.78 -7.22 -7.58
CA THR A 67 3.87 -8.27 -8.59
C THR A 67 4.89 -7.98 -9.67
N GLY A 68 5.34 -6.75 -9.79
CA GLY A 68 6.35 -6.38 -10.77
C GLY A 68 6.76 -4.93 -10.69
N PHE A 69 7.78 -4.60 -11.45
CA PHE A 69 8.24 -3.23 -11.64
C PHE A 69 8.44 -2.99 -13.13
N ARG A 70 7.96 -1.86 -13.63
CA ARG A 70 8.18 -1.47 -15.01
C ARG A 70 8.90 -0.15 -15.04
N ARG A 71 10.03 -0.11 -15.74
CA ARG A 71 10.77 1.13 -16.01
C ARG A 71 10.27 1.70 -17.32
N GLU A 72 9.86 2.94 -17.28
CA GLU A 72 9.31 3.65 -18.43
C GLU A 72 9.98 5.02 -18.57
N ARG A 73 9.74 5.66 -19.70
CA ARG A 73 10.13 7.05 -19.95
C ARG A 73 8.93 7.84 -20.41
N ASP A 74 8.80 9.06 -19.91
CA ASP A 74 7.75 9.96 -20.36
C ASP A 74 8.14 10.62 -21.71
N ASP A 75 7.25 11.46 -22.22
CA ASP A 75 7.46 12.13 -23.52
C ASP A 75 8.68 13.06 -23.52
N ASN A 76 9.14 13.47 -22.35
CA ASN A 76 10.35 14.30 -22.19
C ASN A 76 11.62 13.47 -21.96
N GLY A 77 11.53 12.14 -22.06
CA GLY A 77 12.63 11.23 -21.84
C GLY A 77 12.99 10.99 -20.38
N ARG A 78 12.19 11.49 -19.44
CA ARG A 78 12.41 11.27 -18.01
C ARG A 78 12.00 9.87 -17.60
N ARG A 79 12.85 9.24 -16.82
CA ARG A 79 12.58 7.91 -16.29
C ARG A 79 11.56 7.97 -15.16
N TYR A 80 10.67 7.00 -15.15
CA TYR A 80 9.77 6.76 -14.04
C TYR A 80 9.57 5.25 -13.85
N CYS A 81 8.92 4.88 -12.77
CA CYS A 81 8.68 3.48 -12.43
C CYS A 81 7.20 3.26 -12.17
N LEU A 82 6.67 2.17 -12.69
CA LEU A 82 5.35 1.68 -12.36
C LEU A 82 5.52 0.45 -11.46
N ILE A 83 5.02 0.54 -10.24
CA ILE A 83 5.01 -0.59 -9.31
C ILE A 83 3.72 -1.34 -9.58
N GLU A 84 3.83 -2.53 -10.15
CA GLU A 84 2.67 -3.38 -10.40
C GLU A 84 2.28 -4.08 -9.11
N VAL A 85 1.01 -4.02 -8.78
CA VAL A 85 0.48 -4.57 -7.54
C VAL A 85 -0.74 -5.43 -7.81
N ASP A 86 -0.97 -6.37 -6.91
CA ASP A 86 -2.20 -7.16 -6.90
C ASP A 86 -3.38 -6.22 -6.62
N GLU A 87 -4.53 -6.50 -7.19
CA GLU A 87 -5.74 -5.70 -6.96
C GLU A 87 -6.27 -5.83 -5.53
N ARG A 88 -5.91 -6.91 -4.84
CA ARG A 88 -6.38 -7.17 -3.49
C ARG A 88 -5.70 -6.25 -2.48
N LEU A 89 -6.51 -5.54 -1.71
CA LEU A 89 -6.07 -4.77 -0.55
C LEU A 89 -6.19 -5.64 0.70
N ILE A 90 -5.07 -5.82 1.41
CA ILE A 90 -5.02 -6.65 2.60
C ILE A 90 -4.92 -5.74 3.82
N PRO A 91 -5.97 -5.66 4.67
CA PRO A 91 -5.91 -4.85 5.88
C PRO A 91 -4.83 -5.35 6.83
N THR A 92 -4.12 -4.43 7.45
CA THR A 92 -3.12 -4.72 8.47
C THR A 92 -3.54 -4.16 9.81
N LEU A 93 -2.86 -4.59 10.86
CA LEU A 93 -2.94 -3.90 12.13
C LEU A 93 -2.42 -2.49 11.95
N ALA A 94 -3.02 -1.52 12.62
CA ALA A 94 -2.63 -0.12 12.51
C ALA A 94 -1.27 0.10 13.17
N ARG A 95 -0.39 0.84 12.49
CA ARG A 95 0.90 1.25 13.03
C ARG A 95 1.14 2.71 12.70
N PRO A 96 1.32 3.60 13.71
CA PRO A 96 1.63 5.00 13.44
C PRO A 96 2.93 5.14 12.65
N TRP A 97 2.91 6.05 11.69
CA TRP A 97 4.08 6.33 10.86
C TRP A 97 4.05 7.77 10.37
N ARG A 98 5.19 8.45 10.38
CA ARG A 98 5.27 9.83 9.91
C ARG A 98 5.12 9.90 8.40
N PRO A 99 4.33 10.85 7.86
CA PRO A 99 4.25 11.08 6.42
C PRO A 99 5.61 11.49 5.83
N PHE A 100 5.82 11.14 4.56
CA PHE A 100 7.00 11.52 3.79
C PHE A 100 6.62 11.54 2.30
N GLN A 101 7.49 12.07 1.47
CA GLN A 101 7.28 12.08 0.02
C GLN A 101 7.92 10.86 -0.64
N GLY A 102 7.28 10.37 -1.73
CA GLY A 102 7.77 9.23 -2.49
C GLY A 102 7.50 7.91 -1.77
N TRP A 103 8.41 6.98 -1.93
CA TRP A 103 8.35 5.69 -1.25
C TRP A 103 9.62 5.45 -0.44
N ARG A 104 9.54 4.54 0.52
CA ARG A 104 10.69 4.08 1.31
C ARG A 104 10.65 2.57 1.45
N TYR A 105 11.80 1.97 1.72
CA TYR A 105 11.82 0.58 2.12
C TYR A 105 11.22 0.41 3.51
N LEU A 106 10.50 -0.69 3.68
CA LEU A 106 9.99 -1.11 4.99
C LEU A 106 10.56 -2.48 5.29
N LEU A 107 11.29 -2.58 6.39
CA LEU A 107 11.88 -3.85 6.80
C LEU A 107 10.80 -4.83 7.27
N PRO A 108 11.00 -6.14 7.09
CA PRO A 108 10.01 -7.13 7.55
C PRO A 108 9.64 -7.00 9.02
N GLU A 109 10.62 -6.72 9.88
CA GLU A 109 10.40 -6.54 11.31
C GLU A 109 9.59 -5.30 11.66
N ASP A 110 9.52 -4.33 10.76
CA ASP A 110 8.74 -3.10 10.96
C ASP A 110 7.34 -3.18 10.36
N ALA A 111 7.09 -4.17 9.54
CA ALA A 111 5.81 -4.33 8.88
C ALA A 111 4.77 -4.86 9.86
N PRO A 112 3.61 -4.17 10.01
CA PRO A 112 2.55 -4.67 10.88
C PRO A 112 1.98 -5.97 10.34
N LEU A 113 1.51 -6.83 11.23
CA LEU A 113 0.84 -8.07 10.86
C LEU A 113 -0.48 -7.78 10.16
N ASP A 114 -0.87 -8.69 9.27
CA ASP A 114 -2.19 -8.62 8.68
C ASP A 114 -3.26 -8.83 9.74
N ARG A 115 -4.41 -8.21 9.53
CA ARG A 115 -5.60 -8.65 10.26
C ARG A 115 -5.94 -10.05 9.78
N SER A 116 -6.24 -10.94 10.71
CA SER A 116 -6.60 -12.30 10.33
C SER A 116 -7.90 -12.30 9.52
N GLY A 117 -8.08 -13.32 8.67
CA GLY A 117 -9.28 -13.42 7.83
C GLY A 117 -10.59 -13.45 8.62
N ASP A 118 -10.53 -13.89 9.88
CA ASP A 118 -11.64 -13.86 10.80
C ASP A 118 -11.94 -12.45 11.33
N ASP A 119 -11.02 -11.53 11.11
CA ASP A 119 -11.09 -10.12 11.48
C ASP A 119 -11.49 -9.23 10.30
N GLU A 120 -11.98 -9.80 9.21
CA GLU A 120 -12.61 -8.98 8.19
C GLU A 120 -13.84 -8.33 8.83
N PRO A 121 -13.79 -7.00 9.02
CA PRO A 121 -14.83 -6.39 9.80
C PRO A 121 -16.14 -6.38 9.05
N SER A 122 -17.14 -7.01 9.61
CA SER A 122 -18.48 -6.43 9.50
C SER A 122 -18.36 -4.99 10.02
N SER A 123 -19.19 -4.09 9.54
CA SER A 123 -19.18 -2.68 9.97
C SER A 123 -19.15 -2.54 11.48
N ASP A 124 -19.87 -3.42 12.19
CA ASP A 124 -19.95 -3.42 13.65
C ASP A 124 -18.62 -3.78 14.31
N ARG A 125 -17.89 -4.70 13.71
CA ARG A 125 -16.60 -5.12 14.21
C ARG A 125 -15.55 -4.04 14.01
N LEU A 126 -15.58 -3.35 12.86
CA LEU A 126 -14.72 -2.23 12.60
C LEU A 126 -14.97 -1.09 13.59
N VAL A 127 -16.23 -0.78 13.86
CA VAL A 127 -16.62 0.23 14.85
C VAL A 127 -16.10 -0.15 16.23
N ALA A 128 -16.27 -1.40 16.63
CA ALA A 128 -15.78 -1.90 17.93
C ALA A 128 -14.27 -1.78 18.05
N GLU A 129 -13.53 -2.13 17.00
CA GLU A 129 -12.07 -2.00 16.97
C GLU A 129 -11.62 -0.54 17.03
N LEU A 130 -12.27 0.33 16.29
CA LEU A 130 -11.95 1.76 16.30
C LEU A 130 -12.20 2.37 17.68
N ARG A 131 -13.25 1.95 18.38
CA ARG A 131 -13.50 2.36 19.76
C ARG A 131 -12.44 1.84 20.72
N ALA A 132 -12.07 0.58 20.57
CA ALA A 132 -11.00 -0.02 21.39
C ALA A 132 -9.67 0.70 21.21
N LEU A 133 -9.42 1.24 20.01
CA LEU A 133 -8.23 2.02 19.69
C LEU A 133 -8.37 3.51 20.04
N GLY A 134 -9.51 3.94 20.52
CA GLY A 134 -9.77 5.35 20.82
C GLY A 134 -9.94 6.23 19.60
N LEU A 135 -10.30 5.65 18.46
CA LEU A 135 -10.45 6.36 17.18
C LEU A 135 -11.90 6.74 16.85
N LEU A 136 -12.81 6.39 17.73
CA LEU A 136 -14.22 6.79 17.67
C LEU A 136 -14.65 7.40 18.99
#